data_73c476d85a01a9487c17b9bf94681a68
#
_entry.id   73c476d85a01a9487c17b9bf94681a68
#
_cell.length_a   1.000
_cell.length_b   1.000
_cell.length_c   1.000
_cell.angle_alpha   90.00
_cell.angle_beta   90.00
_cell.angle_gamma   90.00
#
_symmetry.space_group_name_H-M   'P 1'
#
loop_
_entity.id
_entity.type
_entity.pdbx_description
1 polymer ?
#
loop_
_entity_poly.entity_id
_entity_poly.type
_entity_poly.pdbx_seq_one_letter_code
_entity_poly.pdbx_strand_id
1 'polypeptide(L)'
;MRAATIAILSIVGYSTPSAVAGPLTDFYDAPVATIATAAPGEVLRSRPVNSPKGFGLGFDIERILYRSNDTHDDSMVVSGYTMTPTAPWTGPGPRPVIAYAPGTSGMADRCAGSAVLGTVGSSPAILPLLLAGYRVVATDYQGLGTPGGHTYLNRIASGRALLDVARAADVEPTTPVVLFGYSEGGFASASAAELAATYAPELNIRGAYVGAPPADPTLNIDTLDNTGLGSAVLFTVDGMINAYPERAEGIRSLFDSDGIAALDAAQNWCTTDPAATAIVRTSELTRDGRPLNEQLSNPVLAEITETNTVGRIAPAMPVYLSHAVADDTVPIEQSRTLLRRWQDLGANITYREYDLPAIPVEGANHQPGALAAYNDVMPWIGGLIHTS
;
A
#
# COMPACT_ATOMS: atom_id res chain seq x y z
N MET A 1 -19.98 39.05 15.30
CA MET A 1 -20.69 37.78 15.35
C MET A 1 -21.25 37.47 13.97
N ARG A 2 -20.64 36.59 13.23
CA ARG A 2 -21.20 36.00 12.00
C ARG A 2 -21.07 34.50 12.14
N ALA A 3 -22.21 33.82 12.22
CA ALA A 3 -22.32 32.39 12.31
C ALA A 3 -21.91 31.75 10.96
N ALA A 4 -20.95 30.85 11.00
CA ALA A 4 -20.61 30.01 9.86
C ALA A 4 -21.54 28.79 9.87
N THR A 5 -22.36 28.67 8.84
CA THR A 5 -23.26 27.54 8.63
C THR A 5 -22.43 26.37 8.10
N ILE A 6 -22.32 25.30 8.91
CA ILE A 6 -21.71 24.04 8.49
C ILE A 6 -22.76 23.30 7.64
N ALA A 7 -22.47 23.15 6.36
CA ALA A 7 -23.25 22.31 5.46
C ALA A 7 -22.94 20.82 5.73
N ILE A 8 -23.94 20.09 6.23
CA ILE A 8 -23.90 18.63 6.36
C ILE A 8 -24.02 18.06 4.95
N LEU A 9 -22.94 17.44 4.46
CA LEU A 9 -22.98 16.68 3.21
C LEU A 9 -23.74 15.39 3.45
N SER A 10 -24.91 15.27 2.83
CA SER A 10 -25.76 14.09 2.81
C SER A 10 -25.02 12.91 2.16
N ILE A 11 -25.06 11.77 2.80
CA ILE A 11 -24.61 10.48 2.29
C ILE A 11 -25.42 10.14 1.04
N VAL A 12 -24.79 10.23 -0.11
CA VAL A 12 -25.35 9.74 -1.38
C VAL A 12 -25.24 8.22 -1.37
N GLY A 13 -26.39 7.55 -1.41
CA GLY A 13 -26.46 6.10 -1.48
C GLY A 13 -25.69 5.56 -2.70
N TYR A 14 -24.71 4.70 -2.45
CA TYR A 14 -23.98 3.98 -3.48
C TYR A 14 -24.88 2.90 -4.06
N SER A 15 -25.39 3.12 -5.27
CA SER A 15 -25.86 2.04 -6.13
C SER A 15 -24.64 1.25 -6.57
N THR A 16 -24.59 -0.04 -6.24
CA THR A 16 -23.59 -0.98 -6.71
C THR A 16 -23.47 -0.93 -8.23
N PRO A 17 -22.32 -0.62 -8.82
CA PRO A 17 -22.15 -0.77 -10.25
C PRO A 17 -22.15 -2.27 -10.55
N SER A 18 -23.08 -2.71 -11.38
CA SER A 18 -23.05 -4.04 -11.99
C SER A 18 -21.69 -4.24 -12.65
N ALA A 19 -21.03 -5.34 -12.31
CA ALA A 19 -19.75 -5.73 -12.86
C ALA A 19 -19.84 -5.69 -14.38
N VAL A 20 -19.15 -4.75 -15.01
CA VAL A 20 -18.83 -4.80 -16.43
C VAL A 20 -17.68 -5.79 -16.55
N ALA A 21 -18.02 -7.08 -16.55
CA ALA A 21 -17.12 -8.13 -16.96
C ALA A 21 -16.92 -8.04 -18.45
N GLY A 22 -15.81 -7.54 -18.89
CA GLY A 22 -15.38 -7.48 -20.28
C GLY A 22 -13.97 -6.91 -20.34
N PRO A 23 -13.25 -7.10 -21.31
CA PRO A 23 -11.94 -7.52 -21.77
C PRO A 23 -10.70 -7.11 -20.93
N LEU A 24 -10.75 -7.07 -19.62
CA LEU A 24 -9.58 -6.78 -18.77
C LEU A 24 -8.78 -8.05 -18.42
N THR A 25 -9.40 -9.22 -18.41
CA THR A 25 -8.74 -10.50 -18.11
C THR A 25 -7.50 -10.73 -18.97
N ASP A 26 -7.59 -10.46 -20.28
CA ASP A 26 -6.45 -10.60 -21.21
C ASP A 26 -5.29 -9.64 -20.92
N PHE A 27 -5.52 -8.55 -20.17
CA PHE A 27 -4.45 -7.61 -19.86
C PHE A 27 -3.53 -8.16 -18.77
N TYR A 28 -4.07 -8.80 -17.77
CA TYR A 28 -3.33 -9.27 -16.59
C TYR A 28 -2.62 -10.62 -16.81
N ASP A 29 -2.98 -11.34 -17.87
CA ASP A 29 -2.31 -12.59 -18.26
C ASP A 29 -1.01 -12.30 -19.01
N ALA A 30 0.10 -12.18 -18.31
CA ALA A 30 1.42 -12.01 -18.94
C ALA A 30 2.04 -13.38 -19.28
N PRO A 31 2.69 -13.52 -20.47
CA PRO A 31 3.40 -14.75 -20.83
C PRO A 31 4.58 -15.01 -19.85
N VAL A 32 4.57 -16.14 -19.18
CA VAL A 32 5.60 -16.55 -18.20
C VAL A 32 7.02 -16.49 -18.75
N ALA A 33 7.20 -16.83 -20.04
CA ALA A 33 8.51 -16.83 -20.69
C ALA A 33 9.18 -15.43 -20.75
N THR A 34 8.39 -14.36 -20.80
CA THR A 34 8.91 -12.98 -20.82
C THR A 34 9.34 -12.51 -19.43
N ILE A 35 8.67 -12.99 -18.37
CA ILE A 35 8.92 -12.58 -16.98
C ILE A 35 10.33 -13.00 -16.53
N ALA A 36 10.77 -14.20 -16.90
CA ALA A 36 12.05 -14.76 -16.45
C ALA A 36 13.28 -14.02 -17.00
N THR A 37 13.16 -13.33 -18.13
CA THR A 37 14.26 -12.65 -18.82
C THR A 37 14.24 -11.14 -18.68
N ALA A 38 13.12 -10.55 -18.27
CA ALA A 38 12.97 -9.13 -18.08
C ALA A 38 13.76 -8.61 -16.86
N ALA A 39 14.22 -7.39 -16.89
CA ALA A 39 14.84 -6.73 -15.76
C ALA A 39 13.80 -6.25 -14.73
N PRO A 40 14.15 -6.12 -13.42
CA PRO A 40 13.26 -5.49 -12.45
C PRO A 40 12.78 -4.11 -12.90
N GLY A 41 11.47 -3.87 -12.87
CA GLY A 41 10.85 -2.64 -13.35
C GLY A 41 10.59 -2.59 -14.86
N GLU A 42 11.05 -3.56 -15.65
CA GLU A 42 10.74 -3.59 -17.09
C GLU A 42 9.24 -3.72 -17.31
N VAL A 43 8.69 -2.83 -18.15
CA VAL A 43 7.28 -2.84 -18.53
C VAL A 43 7.04 -3.94 -19.54
N LEU A 44 6.31 -4.96 -19.12
CA LEU A 44 5.98 -6.13 -19.95
C LEU A 44 4.77 -5.87 -20.85
N ARG A 45 3.87 -5.01 -20.42
CA ARG A 45 2.67 -4.61 -21.15
C ARG A 45 2.18 -3.26 -20.65
N SER A 46 1.72 -2.40 -21.58
CA SER A 46 1.01 -1.19 -21.24
C SER A 46 -0.30 -1.07 -22.04
N ARG A 47 -1.28 -0.37 -21.47
CA ARG A 47 -2.55 -0.09 -22.14
C ARG A 47 -3.08 1.28 -21.68
N PRO A 48 -3.25 2.25 -22.61
CA PRO A 48 -3.90 3.51 -22.27
C PRO A 48 -5.31 3.30 -21.71
N VAL A 49 -5.66 4.06 -20.70
CA VAL A 49 -6.98 4.07 -20.11
C VAL A 49 -7.77 5.21 -20.75
N ASN A 50 -8.79 4.85 -21.54
CA ASN A 50 -9.73 5.82 -22.07
C ASN A 50 -10.65 6.33 -20.96
N SER A 51 -10.13 7.22 -20.16
CA SER A 51 -10.96 8.02 -19.26
C SER A 51 -11.57 9.18 -20.04
N PRO A 52 -12.83 9.61 -19.79
CA PRO A 52 -13.33 10.87 -20.29
C PRO A 52 -12.37 11.96 -19.79
N LYS A 53 -11.42 12.35 -20.65
CA LYS A 53 -10.25 13.23 -20.43
C LYS A 53 -10.13 13.68 -18.98
N GLY A 54 -9.67 12.76 -18.10
CA GLY A 54 -9.33 12.96 -16.72
C GLY A 54 -10.21 13.94 -15.93
N PHE A 55 -11.53 13.81 -15.98
CA PHE A 55 -12.47 14.81 -15.41
C PHE A 55 -12.20 16.26 -15.86
N GLY A 56 -11.62 16.47 -17.03
CA GLY A 56 -11.17 17.78 -17.51
C GLY A 56 -9.82 18.25 -16.94
N LEU A 57 -9.13 17.42 -16.15
CA LEU A 57 -7.90 17.79 -15.46
C LEU A 57 -6.60 17.56 -16.25
N GLY A 58 -6.68 16.95 -17.45
CA GLY A 58 -5.52 16.81 -18.33
C GLY A 58 -4.43 15.87 -17.85
N PHE A 59 -4.78 14.60 -17.61
CA PHE A 59 -3.82 13.54 -17.29
C PHE A 59 -3.86 12.43 -18.33
N ASP A 60 -2.69 11.93 -18.75
CA ASP A 60 -2.56 10.67 -19.45
C ASP A 60 -2.46 9.53 -18.43
N ILE A 61 -3.26 8.48 -18.64
CA ILE A 61 -3.34 7.33 -17.73
C ILE A 61 -3.05 6.07 -18.52
N GLU A 62 -2.13 5.23 -17.99
CA GLU A 62 -1.85 3.92 -18.56
C GLU A 62 -1.87 2.85 -17.46
N ARG A 63 -2.49 1.70 -17.75
CA ARG A 63 -2.22 0.45 -17.01
C ARG A 63 -0.91 -0.11 -17.45
N ILE A 64 -0.17 -0.69 -16.51
CA ILE A 64 1.09 -1.38 -16.80
C ILE A 64 1.12 -2.74 -16.12
N LEU A 65 1.79 -3.70 -16.76
CA LEU A 65 2.36 -4.86 -16.12
C LEU A 65 3.86 -4.69 -16.15
N TYR A 66 4.51 -4.90 -15.02
CA TYR A 66 5.96 -4.79 -14.90
C TYR A 66 6.53 -5.99 -14.14
N ARG A 67 7.80 -6.24 -14.39
CA ARG A 67 8.53 -7.31 -13.71
C ARG A 67 9.01 -6.83 -12.34
N SER A 68 8.85 -7.68 -11.32
CA SER A 68 9.40 -7.48 -9.98
C SER A 68 9.97 -8.80 -9.42
N ASN A 69 10.49 -8.77 -8.20
CA ASN A 69 10.91 -9.95 -7.46
C ASN A 69 10.03 -10.15 -6.23
N ASP A 70 9.67 -11.40 -5.98
CA ASP A 70 8.92 -11.78 -4.79
C ASP A 70 9.80 -11.84 -3.52
N THR A 71 9.24 -12.40 -2.44
CA THR A 71 9.91 -12.58 -1.15
C THR A 71 11.17 -13.45 -1.24
N HIS A 72 11.19 -14.43 -2.14
CA HIS A 72 12.26 -15.41 -2.33
C HIS A 72 13.23 -15.05 -3.46
N ASP A 73 13.11 -13.84 -4.02
CA ASP A 73 13.91 -13.34 -5.13
C ASP A 73 13.52 -13.93 -6.48
N ASP A 74 12.40 -14.64 -6.56
CA ASP A 74 11.88 -15.18 -7.80
C ASP A 74 11.19 -14.10 -8.64
N SER A 75 11.32 -14.24 -9.97
CA SER A 75 10.72 -13.28 -10.91
C SER A 75 9.19 -13.37 -10.91
N MET A 76 8.52 -12.25 -10.74
CA MET A 76 7.06 -12.15 -10.80
C MET A 76 6.59 -11.02 -11.68
N VAL A 77 5.32 -11.07 -12.07
CA VAL A 77 4.62 -9.94 -12.70
C VAL A 77 3.79 -9.21 -11.66
N VAL A 78 3.82 -7.89 -11.72
CA VAL A 78 3.00 -7.02 -10.89
C VAL A 78 2.24 -6.05 -11.80
N SER A 79 0.99 -5.77 -11.47
CA SER A 79 0.22 -4.73 -12.15
C SER A 79 0.35 -3.38 -11.44
N GLY A 80 0.02 -2.35 -12.19
CA GLY A 80 0.02 -0.99 -11.67
C GLY A 80 -0.48 0.00 -12.72
N TYR A 81 -0.24 1.27 -12.48
CA TYR A 81 -0.61 2.31 -13.43
C TYR A 81 0.28 3.53 -13.34
N THR A 82 0.28 4.31 -14.41
CA THR A 82 0.93 5.63 -14.45
C THR A 82 -0.10 6.71 -14.70
N MET A 83 0.09 7.86 -14.07
CA MET A 83 -0.68 9.08 -14.33
C MET A 83 0.29 10.24 -14.55
N THR A 84 0.24 10.84 -15.72
CA THR A 84 1.15 11.93 -16.10
C THR A 84 0.35 13.18 -16.46
N PRO A 85 0.59 14.32 -15.81
CA PRO A 85 -0.02 15.59 -16.23
C PRO A 85 0.36 15.92 -17.67
N THR A 86 -0.63 16.27 -18.51
CA THR A 86 -0.42 16.67 -19.92
C THR A 86 0.25 18.04 -20.02
N ALA A 87 0.07 18.91 -19.02
CA ALA A 87 0.77 20.17 -18.95
C ALA A 87 2.28 19.95 -18.82
N PRO A 88 3.14 20.72 -19.53
CA PRO A 88 4.59 20.63 -19.39
C PRO A 88 5.02 20.85 -17.93
N TRP A 89 6.08 20.15 -17.50
CA TRP A 89 6.74 20.44 -16.24
C TRP A 89 7.47 21.77 -16.32
N THR A 90 7.24 22.65 -15.34
CA THR A 90 7.83 24.00 -15.29
C THR A 90 8.80 24.19 -14.12
N GLY A 91 8.99 23.15 -13.30
CA GLY A 91 9.97 23.15 -12.22
C GLY A 91 11.40 22.85 -12.72
N PRO A 92 12.38 22.83 -11.81
CA PRO A 92 13.76 22.54 -12.14
C PRO A 92 13.97 21.06 -12.56
N GLY A 93 14.89 20.85 -13.48
CA GLY A 93 15.30 19.50 -13.91
C GLY A 93 14.20 18.68 -14.58
N PRO A 94 14.34 17.36 -14.61
CA PRO A 94 13.31 16.47 -15.12
C PRO A 94 12.08 16.44 -14.20
N ARG A 95 10.89 16.11 -14.79
CA ARG A 95 9.65 15.98 -14.02
C ARG A 95 9.81 14.91 -12.94
N PRO A 96 9.58 15.26 -11.67
CA PRO A 96 9.69 14.28 -10.58
C PRO A 96 8.65 13.16 -10.69
N VAL A 97 9.03 11.98 -10.21
CA VAL A 97 8.19 10.79 -10.13
C VAL A 97 7.84 10.50 -8.68
N ILE A 98 6.57 10.32 -8.41
CA ILE A 98 6.06 9.81 -7.14
C ILE A 98 5.74 8.32 -7.34
N ALA A 99 6.53 7.46 -6.72
CA ALA A 99 6.22 6.05 -6.61
C ALA A 99 5.18 5.88 -5.49
N TYR A 100 3.94 5.63 -5.88
CA TYR A 100 2.79 5.60 -4.99
C TYR A 100 2.44 4.17 -4.59
N ALA A 101 2.41 3.94 -3.29
CA ALA A 101 1.96 2.73 -2.64
C ALA A 101 0.53 2.96 -2.10
N PRO A 102 -0.50 2.30 -2.65
CA PRO A 102 -1.88 2.49 -2.17
C PRO A 102 -2.10 1.86 -0.80
N GLY A 103 -3.12 2.34 -0.08
CA GLY A 103 -3.63 1.67 1.12
C GLY A 103 -4.43 0.43 0.77
N THR A 104 -4.82 -0.32 1.79
CA THR A 104 -5.51 -1.61 1.67
C THR A 104 -6.79 -1.52 0.84
N SER A 105 -6.85 -2.33 -0.21
CA SER A 105 -8.02 -2.45 -1.08
C SER A 105 -8.70 -3.83 -0.97
N GLY A 106 -8.02 -4.83 -0.45
CA GLY A 106 -8.48 -6.21 -0.28
C GLY A 106 -7.50 -7.22 -0.83
N MET A 107 -7.93 -8.47 -0.97
CA MET A 107 -7.10 -9.60 -1.40
C MET A 107 -7.42 -10.07 -2.83
N ALA A 108 -8.60 -9.75 -3.36
CA ALA A 108 -9.04 -10.23 -4.67
C ALA A 108 -8.48 -9.38 -5.82
N ASP A 109 -8.23 -10.00 -6.98
CA ASP A 109 -7.73 -9.34 -8.20
C ASP A 109 -8.54 -8.11 -8.61
N ARG A 110 -9.87 -8.14 -8.42
CA ARG A 110 -10.74 -7.02 -8.74
C ARG A 110 -10.53 -5.79 -7.86
N CYS A 111 -9.81 -5.94 -6.73
CA CYS A 111 -9.49 -4.86 -5.82
C CYS A 111 -8.28 -4.04 -6.28
N ALA A 112 -7.52 -4.55 -7.27
CA ALA A 112 -6.35 -3.86 -7.81
C ALA A 112 -6.69 -2.44 -8.27
N GLY A 113 -5.89 -1.46 -7.86
CA GLY A 113 -6.09 -0.05 -8.22
C GLY A 113 -6.13 0.15 -9.74
N SER A 114 -5.28 -0.58 -10.47
CA SER A 114 -5.25 -0.54 -11.93
C SER A 114 -6.52 -1.11 -12.58
N ALA A 115 -7.21 -2.05 -11.94
CA ALA A 115 -8.45 -2.64 -12.46
C ALA A 115 -9.63 -1.66 -12.40
N VAL A 116 -9.65 -0.78 -11.40
CA VAL A 116 -10.73 0.19 -11.17
C VAL A 116 -10.47 1.58 -11.77
N LEU A 117 -9.39 1.76 -12.52
CA LEU A 117 -9.07 3.01 -13.20
C LEU A 117 -10.19 3.44 -14.16
N GLY A 118 -10.55 4.72 -14.12
CA GLY A 118 -11.63 5.28 -14.93
C GLY A 118 -13.01 5.20 -14.26
N THR A 119 -13.12 4.56 -13.09
CA THR A 119 -14.29 4.69 -12.20
C THR A 119 -14.11 5.88 -11.25
N VAL A 120 -15.17 6.29 -10.56
CA VAL A 120 -15.18 7.44 -9.62
C VAL A 120 -14.25 7.21 -8.40
N GLY A 121 -13.60 6.05 -8.30
CA GLY A 121 -12.76 5.63 -7.18
C GLY A 121 -11.26 5.80 -7.34
N SER A 122 -10.75 6.43 -8.40
CA SER A 122 -9.31 6.76 -8.49
C SER A 122 -8.91 7.59 -7.27
N SER A 123 -7.96 7.09 -6.49
CA SER A 123 -7.64 7.57 -5.14
C SER A 123 -7.55 9.10 -5.05
N PRO A 124 -8.38 9.77 -4.24
CA PRO A 124 -8.28 11.22 -4.03
C PRO A 124 -6.91 11.63 -3.48
N ALA A 125 -6.17 10.69 -2.90
CA ALA A 125 -4.82 10.90 -2.41
C ALA A 125 -3.80 11.24 -3.51
N ILE A 126 -4.03 10.84 -4.76
CA ILE A 126 -3.10 11.09 -5.87
C ILE A 126 -3.28 12.50 -6.46
N LEU A 127 -4.48 13.06 -6.37
CA LEU A 127 -4.83 14.31 -7.04
C LEU A 127 -3.93 15.49 -6.65
N PRO A 128 -3.60 15.75 -5.37
CA PRO A 128 -2.68 16.83 -5.01
C PRO A 128 -1.29 16.70 -5.65
N LEU A 129 -0.79 15.47 -5.78
CA LEU A 129 0.50 15.17 -6.40
C LEU A 129 0.49 15.49 -7.91
N LEU A 130 -0.58 15.09 -8.60
CA LEU A 130 -0.78 15.40 -10.02
C LEU A 130 -0.98 16.90 -10.28
N LEU A 131 -1.72 17.61 -9.41
CA LEU A 131 -1.92 19.05 -9.49
C LEU A 131 -0.63 19.82 -9.24
N ALA A 132 0.29 19.28 -8.45
CA ALA A 132 1.64 19.81 -8.30
C ALA A 132 2.54 19.57 -9.53
N GLY A 133 2.04 18.87 -10.55
CA GLY A 133 2.74 18.59 -11.80
C GLY A 133 3.60 17.33 -11.78
N TYR A 134 3.61 16.56 -10.70
CA TYR A 134 4.38 15.33 -10.60
C TYR A 134 3.77 14.20 -11.43
N ARG A 135 4.62 13.32 -11.97
CA ARG A 135 4.16 12.03 -12.53
C ARG A 135 3.96 11.05 -11.37
N VAL A 136 2.84 10.38 -11.32
CA VAL A 136 2.55 9.33 -10.34
C VAL A 136 2.63 7.97 -11.02
N VAL A 137 3.36 7.05 -10.42
CA VAL A 137 3.40 5.63 -10.81
C VAL A 137 3.02 4.81 -9.59
N ALA A 138 2.00 3.97 -9.73
CA ALA A 138 1.43 3.22 -8.62
C ALA A 138 1.53 1.72 -8.84
N THR A 139 1.90 0.98 -7.79
CA THR A 139 1.84 -0.48 -7.77
C THR A 139 0.48 -0.96 -7.32
N ASP A 140 0.08 -2.15 -7.77
CA ASP A 140 -1.04 -2.89 -7.18
C ASP A 140 -0.56 -3.94 -6.16
N TYR A 141 0.77 -4.09 -6.00
CA TYR A 141 1.44 -5.16 -5.25
C TYR A 141 1.35 -6.56 -5.87
N GLN A 142 2.12 -7.49 -5.31
CA GLN A 142 2.11 -8.89 -5.72
C GLN A 142 0.74 -9.52 -5.52
N GLY A 143 0.24 -10.22 -6.53
CA GLY A 143 -0.98 -11.02 -6.46
C GLY A 143 -2.28 -10.23 -6.38
N LEU A 144 -2.26 -8.90 -6.61
CA LEU A 144 -3.46 -8.12 -6.89
C LEU A 144 -3.56 -7.84 -8.40
N GLY A 145 -4.59 -8.40 -9.04
CA GLY A 145 -4.79 -8.31 -10.48
C GLY A 145 -3.90 -9.22 -11.32
N THR A 146 -2.92 -9.88 -10.75
CA THR A 146 -1.97 -10.77 -11.42
C THR A 146 -1.98 -12.16 -10.77
N PRO A 147 -1.53 -13.23 -11.48
CA PRO A 147 -1.55 -14.58 -10.94
C PRO A 147 -0.83 -14.71 -9.59
N GLY A 148 -1.39 -15.51 -8.70
CA GLY A 148 -0.95 -15.71 -7.32
C GLY A 148 -1.86 -15.01 -6.31
N GLY A 149 -1.64 -15.25 -5.02
CA GLY A 149 -2.35 -14.56 -3.95
C GLY A 149 -1.65 -13.27 -3.54
N HIS A 150 -2.42 -12.27 -3.09
CA HIS A 150 -1.84 -11.04 -2.56
C HIS A 150 -1.00 -11.31 -1.30
N THR A 151 0.23 -10.80 -1.29
CA THR A 151 1.17 -10.93 -0.17
C THR A 151 1.05 -9.74 0.79
N TYR A 152 -0.16 -9.51 1.29
CA TYR A 152 -0.49 -8.38 2.15
C TYR A 152 0.49 -8.23 3.32
N LEU A 153 1.01 -7.01 3.54
CA LEU A 153 2.01 -6.68 4.55
C LEU A 153 3.28 -7.55 4.51
N ASN A 154 3.68 -8.02 3.33
CA ASN A 154 4.99 -8.63 3.16
C ASN A 154 6.04 -7.56 2.85
N ARG A 155 7.01 -7.37 3.76
CA ARG A 155 8.01 -6.31 3.68
C ARG A 155 8.86 -6.36 2.41
N ILE A 156 9.30 -7.53 2.02
CA ILE A 156 10.20 -7.68 0.87
C ILE A 156 9.44 -7.47 -0.44
N ALA A 157 8.34 -8.19 -0.64
CA ALA A 157 7.57 -8.09 -1.88
C ALA A 157 6.96 -6.71 -2.08
N SER A 158 6.37 -6.10 -1.03
CA SER A 158 5.77 -4.75 -1.12
C SER A 158 6.82 -3.68 -1.39
N GLY A 159 7.98 -3.75 -0.72
CA GLY A 159 9.08 -2.81 -0.92
C GLY A 159 9.68 -2.90 -2.32
N ARG A 160 9.92 -4.12 -2.83
CA ARG A 160 10.41 -4.37 -4.19
C ARG A 160 9.41 -3.91 -5.24
N ALA A 161 8.13 -4.24 -5.09
CA ALA A 161 7.10 -3.81 -6.02
C ALA A 161 7.04 -2.27 -6.15
N LEU A 162 7.21 -1.53 -5.04
CA LEU A 162 7.23 -0.07 -5.06
C LEU A 162 8.50 0.49 -5.72
N LEU A 163 9.67 -0.12 -5.52
CA LEU A 163 10.91 0.28 -6.19
C LEU A 163 10.87 -0.05 -7.69
N ASP A 164 10.30 -1.20 -8.06
CA ASP A 164 10.22 -1.61 -9.45
C ASP A 164 9.17 -0.83 -10.24
N VAL A 165 8.07 -0.39 -9.62
CA VAL A 165 7.14 0.52 -10.30
C VAL A 165 7.78 1.89 -10.54
N ALA A 166 8.72 2.33 -9.68
CA ALA A 166 9.51 3.54 -9.94
C ALA A 166 10.41 3.37 -11.18
N ARG A 167 11.05 2.20 -11.33
CA ARG A 167 11.81 1.83 -12.54
C ARG A 167 10.93 1.80 -13.78
N ALA A 168 9.70 1.26 -13.65
CA ALA A 168 8.73 1.19 -14.74
C ALA A 168 8.28 2.57 -15.28
N ALA A 169 8.60 3.64 -14.57
CA ALA A 169 8.42 5.00 -15.07
C ALA A 169 9.45 5.43 -16.12
N ASP A 170 10.41 4.56 -16.49
CA ASP A 170 11.50 4.88 -17.42
C ASP A 170 12.23 6.18 -17.01
N VAL A 171 12.72 6.16 -15.75
CA VAL A 171 13.35 7.34 -15.14
C VAL A 171 14.83 7.44 -15.52
N GLU A 172 15.25 8.61 -15.94
CA GLU A 172 16.67 8.92 -16.09
C GLU A 172 17.36 8.97 -14.71
N PRO A 173 18.69 8.68 -14.62
CA PRO A 173 19.39 8.68 -13.33
C PRO A 173 19.31 10.01 -12.55
N THR A 174 19.01 11.12 -13.23
CA THR A 174 18.82 12.45 -12.62
C THR A 174 17.37 12.74 -12.22
N THR A 175 16.41 11.91 -12.61
CA THR A 175 15.01 12.12 -12.29
C THR A 175 14.75 11.95 -10.80
N PRO A 176 14.26 12.97 -10.09
CA PRO A 176 13.92 12.82 -8.68
C PRO A 176 12.77 11.83 -8.50
N VAL A 177 12.94 10.86 -7.61
CA VAL A 177 11.92 9.89 -7.20
C VAL A 177 11.59 10.13 -5.74
N VAL A 178 10.29 10.11 -5.39
CA VAL A 178 9.82 10.13 -4.00
C VAL A 178 8.92 8.91 -3.79
N LEU A 179 9.23 8.13 -2.76
CA LEU A 179 8.37 7.03 -2.31
C LEU A 179 7.23 7.63 -1.49
N PHE A 180 6.01 7.17 -1.71
CA PHE A 180 4.85 7.78 -1.07
C PHE A 180 3.79 6.73 -0.72
N GLY A 181 3.39 6.64 0.56
CA GLY A 181 2.33 5.75 0.97
C GLY A 181 1.77 6.05 2.35
N TYR A 182 0.51 5.61 2.57
CA TYR A 182 -0.22 5.70 3.82
C TYR A 182 -0.84 4.35 4.16
N SER A 183 -0.92 3.97 5.45
CA SER A 183 -1.47 2.68 5.89
C SER A 183 -0.63 1.51 5.35
N GLU A 184 -1.21 0.51 4.69
CA GLU A 184 -0.45 -0.50 3.93
C GLU A 184 0.56 0.15 2.99
N GLY A 185 0.18 1.24 2.30
CA GLY A 185 1.12 2.01 1.49
C GLY A 185 2.25 2.63 2.30
N GLY A 186 1.98 3.05 3.53
CA GLY A 186 3.00 3.50 4.48
C GLY A 186 3.99 2.40 4.84
N PHE A 187 3.49 1.19 5.06
CA PHE A 187 4.31 0.00 5.26
C PHE A 187 5.19 -0.31 4.02
N ALA A 188 4.60 -0.27 2.83
CA ALA A 188 5.32 -0.51 1.59
C ALA A 188 6.37 0.58 1.32
N SER A 189 6.05 1.85 1.58
CA SER A 189 6.99 2.97 1.44
C SER A 189 8.16 2.85 2.44
N ALA A 190 7.87 2.47 3.69
CA ALA A 190 8.89 2.20 4.70
C ALA A 190 9.79 1.03 4.31
N SER A 191 9.19 -0.05 3.82
CA SER A 191 9.90 -1.24 3.32
C SER A 191 10.81 -0.91 2.14
N ALA A 192 10.30 -0.15 1.17
CA ALA A 192 11.07 0.30 0.02
C ALA A 192 12.22 1.22 0.42
N ALA A 193 12.01 2.12 1.39
CA ALA A 193 13.06 3.00 1.90
C ALA A 193 14.22 2.23 2.54
N GLU A 194 13.94 1.13 3.26
CA GLU A 194 14.96 0.25 3.81
C GLU A 194 15.72 -0.56 2.74
N LEU A 195 15.02 -0.99 1.69
CA LEU A 195 15.59 -1.84 0.64
C LEU A 195 16.32 -1.05 -0.45
N ALA A 196 16.02 0.24 -0.62
CA ALA A 196 16.42 1.05 -1.75
C ALA A 196 17.94 1.02 -2.01
N ALA A 197 18.75 1.18 -0.96
CA ALA A 197 20.21 1.25 -1.11
C ALA A 197 20.85 -0.03 -1.67
N THR A 198 20.21 -1.18 -1.46
CA THR A 198 20.73 -2.48 -1.92
C THR A 198 20.01 -3.02 -3.15
N TYR A 199 18.70 -2.75 -3.27
CA TYR A 199 17.87 -3.29 -4.34
C TYR A 199 17.73 -2.36 -5.54
N ALA A 200 17.75 -1.03 -5.33
CA ALA A 200 17.55 -0.04 -6.38
C ALA A 200 18.53 1.16 -6.25
N PRO A 201 19.85 0.91 -6.15
CA PRO A 201 20.85 1.96 -5.91
C PRO A 201 20.99 2.97 -7.05
N GLU A 202 20.49 2.65 -8.24
CA GLU A 202 20.50 3.52 -9.43
C GLU A 202 19.38 4.57 -9.42
N LEU A 203 18.31 4.37 -8.62
CA LEU A 203 17.21 5.34 -8.52
C LEU A 203 17.61 6.56 -7.69
N ASN A 204 17.37 7.76 -8.21
CA ASN A 204 17.60 9.02 -7.49
C ASN A 204 16.46 9.29 -6.49
N ILE A 205 16.37 8.46 -5.44
CA ILE A 205 15.32 8.58 -4.42
C ILE A 205 15.65 9.74 -3.49
N ARG A 206 14.86 10.81 -3.56
CA ARG A 206 15.07 12.05 -2.81
C ARG A 206 14.44 12.00 -1.42
N GLY A 207 13.45 11.16 -1.19
CA GLY A 207 12.81 10.98 0.09
C GLY A 207 11.71 9.95 0.07
N ALA A 208 11.20 9.62 1.27
CA ALA A 208 10.07 8.72 1.45
C ALA A 208 9.04 9.33 2.40
N TYR A 209 7.78 9.40 1.99
CA TYR A 209 6.66 9.66 2.87
C TYR A 209 6.10 8.33 3.38
N VAL A 210 6.02 8.20 4.69
CA VAL A 210 5.57 7.02 5.42
C VAL A 210 4.46 7.46 6.38
N GLY A 211 3.22 7.28 5.97
CA GLY A 211 2.05 7.67 6.76
C GLY A 211 1.41 6.47 7.46
N ALA A 212 1.20 6.55 8.78
CA ALA A 212 0.53 5.56 9.61
C ALA A 212 0.84 4.09 9.23
N PRO A 213 2.14 3.71 9.15
CA PRO A 213 2.52 2.38 8.71
C PRO A 213 2.18 1.31 9.76
N PRO A 214 1.58 0.18 9.40
CA PRO A 214 1.56 -1.03 10.24
C PRO A 214 2.94 -1.68 10.26
N ALA A 215 3.95 -0.98 10.84
CA ALA A 215 5.37 -1.34 10.78
C ALA A 215 5.69 -2.69 11.42
N ASP A 216 4.87 -3.12 12.36
CA ASP A 216 4.87 -4.45 12.95
C ASP A 216 3.47 -5.06 12.74
N PRO A 217 3.30 -5.97 11.76
CA PRO A 217 1.99 -6.54 11.44
C PRO A 217 1.31 -7.25 12.63
N THR A 218 2.08 -7.68 13.61
CA THR A 218 1.54 -8.39 14.79
C THR A 218 0.76 -7.48 15.73
N LEU A 219 1.17 -6.22 15.85
CA LEU A 219 0.46 -5.26 16.69
C LEU A 219 -0.93 -4.89 16.15
N ASN A 220 -1.15 -5.05 14.84
CA ASN A 220 -2.46 -4.84 14.24
C ASN A 220 -3.44 -5.96 14.61
N ILE A 221 -2.95 -7.18 14.84
CA ILE A 221 -3.80 -8.31 15.21
C ILE A 221 -4.54 -7.99 16.51
N ASP A 222 -3.84 -7.49 17.54
CA ASP A 222 -4.47 -7.10 18.81
C ASP A 222 -5.51 -6.00 18.65
N THR A 223 -5.22 -5.01 17.81
CA THR A 223 -6.08 -3.85 17.63
C THR A 223 -7.35 -4.18 16.84
N LEU A 224 -7.23 -5.05 15.84
CA LEU A 224 -8.29 -5.30 14.87
C LEU A 224 -9.11 -6.57 15.16
N ASP A 225 -8.59 -7.47 16.00
CA ASP A 225 -9.36 -8.65 16.43
C ASP A 225 -10.62 -8.24 17.20
N ASN A 226 -11.72 -8.91 16.95
CA ASN A 226 -13.03 -8.63 17.51
C ASN A 226 -13.62 -7.25 17.14
N THR A 227 -13.24 -6.71 15.98
CA THR A 227 -13.75 -5.46 15.41
C THR A 227 -14.35 -5.65 14.03
N GLY A 228 -15.06 -4.64 13.52
CA GLY A 228 -15.53 -4.59 12.12
C GLY A 228 -14.40 -4.41 11.10
N LEU A 229 -13.15 -4.23 11.55
CA LEU A 229 -11.94 -4.19 10.72
C LEU A 229 -11.15 -5.50 10.76
N GLY A 230 -11.69 -6.52 11.43
CA GLY A 230 -11.01 -7.81 11.65
C GLY A 230 -10.66 -8.59 10.38
N SER A 231 -11.26 -8.25 9.23
CA SER A 231 -10.83 -8.80 7.93
C SER A 231 -9.34 -8.55 7.65
N ALA A 232 -8.78 -7.42 8.12
CA ALA A 232 -7.35 -7.13 7.94
C ALA A 232 -6.44 -8.12 8.70
N VAL A 233 -6.94 -8.77 9.76
CA VAL A 233 -6.24 -9.87 10.42
C VAL A 233 -6.18 -11.10 9.50
N LEU A 234 -7.31 -11.46 8.86
CA LEU A 234 -7.36 -12.53 7.88
C LEU A 234 -6.47 -12.23 6.68
N PHE A 235 -6.50 -10.99 6.16
CA PHE A 235 -5.60 -10.56 5.08
C PHE A 235 -4.11 -10.69 5.46
N THR A 236 -3.76 -10.36 6.71
CA THR A 236 -2.38 -10.53 7.20
C THR A 236 -1.96 -11.99 7.21
N VAL A 237 -2.83 -12.90 7.67
CA VAL A 237 -2.57 -14.34 7.69
C VAL A 237 -2.47 -14.89 6.26
N ASP A 238 -3.41 -14.52 5.39
CA ASP A 238 -3.37 -14.94 3.98
C ASP A 238 -2.15 -14.38 3.25
N GLY A 239 -1.75 -13.14 3.56
CA GLY A 239 -0.52 -12.55 3.06
C GLY A 239 0.72 -13.36 3.45
N MET A 240 0.77 -13.87 4.68
CA MET A 240 1.84 -14.77 5.14
C MET A 240 1.78 -16.12 4.40
N ILE A 241 0.60 -16.71 4.24
CA ILE A 241 0.41 -17.99 3.50
C ILE A 241 0.88 -17.83 2.05
N ASN A 242 0.51 -16.73 1.40
CA ASN A 242 0.84 -16.48 0.01
C ASN A 242 2.33 -16.15 -0.19
N ALA A 243 2.95 -15.45 0.76
CA ALA A 243 4.36 -15.07 0.68
C ALA A 243 5.32 -16.21 1.06
N TYR A 244 4.85 -17.18 1.86
CA TYR A 244 5.66 -18.30 2.38
C TYR A 244 4.91 -19.61 2.18
N PRO A 245 4.77 -20.09 0.92
CA PRO A 245 4.00 -21.29 0.60
C PRO A 245 4.55 -22.55 1.31
N GLU A 246 5.84 -22.60 1.60
CA GLU A 246 6.48 -23.67 2.38
C GLU A 246 6.05 -23.70 3.86
N ARG A 247 5.47 -22.61 4.37
CA ARG A 247 4.93 -22.49 5.73
C ARG A 247 3.40 -22.56 5.76
N ALA A 248 2.74 -22.56 4.62
CA ALA A 248 1.29 -22.46 4.49
C ALA A 248 0.55 -23.54 5.29
N GLU A 249 0.97 -24.81 5.23
CA GLU A 249 0.36 -25.89 5.99
C GLU A 249 0.49 -25.66 7.51
N GLY A 250 1.67 -25.24 7.96
CA GLY A 250 1.91 -24.91 9.36
C GLY A 250 1.02 -23.79 9.87
N ILE A 251 0.88 -22.70 9.09
CA ILE A 251 0.01 -21.56 9.43
C ILE A 251 -1.46 -22.00 9.47
N ARG A 252 -1.93 -22.69 8.43
CA ARG A 252 -3.32 -23.19 8.35
C ARG A 252 -3.65 -24.19 9.47
N SER A 253 -2.66 -24.92 9.99
CA SER A 253 -2.84 -25.87 11.10
C SER A 253 -3.23 -25.20 12.43
N LEU A 254 -3.03 -23.89 12.57
CA LEU A 254 -3.45 -23.10 13.74
C LEU A 254 -4.95 -22.86 13.77
N PHE A 255 -5.63 -23.00 12.64
CA PHE A 255 -7.05 -22.72 12.46
C PHE A 255 -7.87 -24.02 12.45
N ASP A 256 -9.13 -23.92 12.88
CA ASP A 256 -10.11 -24.99 12.73
C ASP A 256 -10.79 -24.93 11.34
N SER A 257 -11.86 -25.70 11.12
CA SER A 257 -12.56 -25.73 9.83
C SER A 257 -13.19 -24.39 9.46
N ASP A 258 -13.72 -23.66 10.45
CA ASP A 258 -14.39 -22.37 10.23
C ASP A 258 -13.35 -21.29 9.96
N GLY A 259 -12.22 -21.34 10.66
CA GLY A 259 -11.07 -20.48 10.40
C GLY A 259 -10.48 -20.67 9.01
N ILE A 260 -10.32 -21.92 8.57
CA ILE A 260 -9.87 -22.23 7.20
C ILE A 260 -10.88 -21.69 6.17
N ALA A 261 -12.18 -21.87 6.40
CA ALA A 261 -13.20 -21.33 5.50
C ALA A 261 -13.20 -19.80 5.47
N ALA A 262 -12.95 -19.13 6.60
CA ALA A 262 -12.83 -17.67 6.68
C ALA A 262 -11.62 -17.15 5.90
N LEU A 263 -10.45 -17.79 6.02
CA LEU A 263 -9.25 -17.47 5.24
C LEU A 263 -9.52 -17.64 3.73
N ASP A 264 -10.04 -18.80 3.31
CA ASP A 264 -10.33 -19.06 1.89
C ASP A 264 -11.35 -18.06 1.31
N ALA A 265 -12.31 -17.58 2.12
CA ALA A 265 -13.26 -16.57 1.72
C ALA A 265 -12.60 -15.18 1.62
N ALA A 266 -11.74 -14.83 2.59
CA ALA A 266 -11.09 -13.51 2.67
C ALA A 266 -10.19 -13.21 1.46
N GLN A 267 -9.60 -14.22 0.84
CA GLN A 267 -8.85 -14.09 -0.41
C GLN A 267 -9.68 -13.52 -1.57
N ASN A 268 -11.00 -13.56 -1.45
CA ASN A 268 -11.93 -13.06 -2.47
C ASN A 268 -12.60 -11.74 -2.07
N TRP A 269 -12.15 -11.05 -1.00
CA TRP A 269 -12.77 -9.82 -0.54
C TRP A 269 -11.99 -8.58 -0.98
N CYS A 270 -12.76 -7.53 -1.32
CA CYS A 270 -12.29 -6.16 -1.28
C CYS A 270 -12.75 -5.50 0.03
N THR A 271 -12.04 -4.48 0.48
CA THR A 271 -12.42 -3.72 1.70
C THR A 271 -13.81 -3.08 1.61
N THR A 272 -14.34 -2.92 0.39
CA THR A 272 -15.69 -2.41 0.13
C THR A 272 -16.79 -3.48 0.18
N ASP A 273 -16.43 -4.75 0.30
CA ASP A 273 -17.41 -5.83 0.37
C ASP A 273 -18.02 -5.88 1.78
N PRO A 274 -19.34 -6.12 1.91
CA PRO A 274 -19.99 -6.23 3.21
C PRO A 274 -19.38 -7.30 4.13
N ALA A 275 -18.89 -8.41 3.56
CA ALA A 275 -18.23 -9.47 4.31
C ALA A 275 -16.93 -9.01 4.97
N ALA A 276 -16.20 -8.08 4.35
CA ALA A 276 -14.97 -7.53 4.90
C ALA A 276 -15.20 -6.57 6.09
N THR A 277 -16.43 -6.19 6.37
CA THR A 277 -16.81 -5.35 7.53
C THR A 277 -17.46 -6.16 8.66
N ALA A 278 -17.50 -7.49 8.54
CA ALA A 278 -17.97 -8.35 9.60
C ALA A 278 -16.96 -8.40 10.76
N ILE A 279 -17.49 -8.53 11.98
CA ILE A 279 -16.63 -8.71 13.16
C ILE A 279 -15.95 -10.07 13.07
N VAL A 280 -14.63 -10.06 13.08
CA VAL A 280 -13.78 -11.26 13.13
C VAL A 280 -13.28 -11.44 14.55
N ARG A 281 -13.48 -12.63 15.13
CA ARG A 281 -12.93 -13.05 16.42
C ARG A 281 -12.01 -14.23 16.18
N THR A 282 -10.71 -13.99 16.25
CA THR A 282 -9.74 -15.04 15.93
C THR A 282 -9.83 -16.23 16.90
N SER A 283 -10.25 -16.01 18.15
CA SER A 283 -10.49 -17.10 19.12
C SER A 283 -11.64 -18.06 18.72
N GLU A 284 -12.54 -17.64 17.83
CA GLU A 284 -13.60 -18.48 17.27
C GLU A 284 -13.14 -19.24 16.01
N LEU A 285 -11.95 -18.91 15.47
CA LEU A 285 -11.40 -19.44 14.23
C LEU A 285 -10.14 -20.30 14.44
N THR A 286 -9.49 -20.16 15.60
CA THR A 286 -8.29 -20.94 15.93
C THR A 286 -8.65 -22.29 16.54
N ARG A 287 -7.84 -23.30 16.23
CA ARG A 287 -8.06 -24.71 16.65
C ARG A 287 -8.13 -24.92 18.16
N ASP A 288 -7.37 -24.12 18.93
CA ASP A 288 -7.28 -24.23 20.38
C ASP A 288 -8.16 -23.19 21.12
N GLY A 289 -8.91 -22.37 20.39
CA GLY A 289 -9.81 -21.37 20.93
C GLY A 289 -9.11 -20.16 21.55
N ARG A 290 -7.78 -20.01 21.38
CA ARG A 290 -7.04 -18.83 21.82
C ARG A 290 -7.00 -17.77 20.71
N PRO A 291 -7.04 -16.48 21.04
CA PRO A 291 -6.85 -15.41 20.07
C PRO A 291 -5.49 -15.56 19.35
N LEU A 292 -5.42 -15.11 18.10
CA LEU A 292 -4.23 -15.27 17.26
C LEU A 292 -3.01 -14.52 17.83
N ASN A 293 -3.20 -13.38 18.49
CA ASN A 293 -2.13 -12.62 19.16
C ASN A 293 -1.40 -13.44 20.21
N GLU A 294 -2.08 -14.33 20.93
CA GLU A 294 -1.46 -15.23 21.91
C GLU A 294 -0.63 -16.34 21.27
N GLN A 295 -0.76 -16.54 19.96
CA GLN A 295 -0.08 -17.57 19.18
C GLN A 295 1.11 -17.04 18.37
N LEU A 296 1.40 -15.72 18.39
CA LEU A 296 2.48 -15.09 17.64
C LEU A 296 3.88 -15.63 17.99
N SER A 297 4.05 -16.19 19.19
CA SER A 297 5.27 -16.89 19.61
C SER A 297 5.40 -18.30 19.04
N ASN A 298 4.37 -18.80 18.32
CA ASN A 298 4.48 -20.08 17.62
C ASN A 298 5.61 -20.00 16.59
N PRO A 299 6.55 -20.97 16.55
CA PRO A 299 7.70 -20.94 15.65
C PRO A 299 7.35 -20.74 14.18
N VAL A 300 6.16 -21.20 13.74
CA VAL A 300 5.68 -21.01 12.37
C VAL A 300 5.43 -19.53 12.05
N LEU A 301 4.92 -18.76 13.01
CA LEU A 301 4.61 -17.34 12.84
C LEU A 301 5.78 -16.42 13.23
N ALA A 302 6.53 -16.76 14.27
CA ALA A 302 7.53 -15.87 14.86
C ALA A 302 8.61 -15.44 13.87
N GLU A 303 9.13 -16.36 13.05
CA GLU A 303 10.14 -16.06 12.03
C GLU A 303 9.57 -15.14 10.93
N ILE A 304 8.34 -15.43 10.48
CA ILE A 304 7.66 -14.65 9.43
C ILE A 304 7.37 -13.23 9.94
N THR A 305 6.82 -13.10 11.15
CA THR A 305 6.49 -11.79 11.73
C THR A 305 7.75 -10.96 11.96
N GLU A 306 8.82 -11.60 12.44
CA GLU A 306 10.11 -10.94 12.61
C GLU A 306 10.65 -10.43 11.26
N THR A 307 10.63 -11.24 10.21
CA THR A 307 11.11 -10.87 8.87
C THR A 307 10.30 -9.72 8.26
N ASN A 308 9.01 -9.66 8.54
CA ASN A 308 8.11 -8.63 8.01
C ASN A 308 8.04 -7.35 8.87
N THR A 309 8.67 -7.32 10.03
CA THR A 309 8.75 -6.08 10.82
C THR A 309 9.72 -5.08 10.19
N VAL A 310 9.26 -3.84 9.98
CA VAL A 310 10.06 -2.70 9.51
C VAL A 310 10.80 -2.02 10.69
N GLY A 311 11.84 -1.28 10.42
CA GLY A 311 12.68 -0.62 11.43
C GLY A 311 14.00 -1.34 11.69
N ARG A 312 14.49 -2.10 10.71
CA ARG A 312 15.71 -2.94 10.83
C ARG A 312 16.90 -2.39 10.06
N ILE A 313 16.65 -1.56 9.06
CA ILE A 313 17.66 -0.97 8.18
C ILE A 313 17.42 0.54 8.13
N ALA A 314 18.47 1.35 8.32
CA ALA A 314 18.34 2.79 8.19
C ALA A 314 18.03 3.17 6.72
N PRO A 315 16.92 3.89 6.43
CA PRO A 315 16.75 4.53 5.14
C PRO A 315 17.91 5.47 4.79
N ALA A 316 18.44 5.37 3.58
CA ALA A 316 19.53 6.23 3.13
C ALA A 316 19.07 7.64 2.71
N MET A 317 17.76 7.82 2.47
CA MET A 317 17.14 9.09 2.12
C MET A 317 16.40 9.70 3.32
N PRO A 318 16.10 11.02 3.31
CA PRO A 318 15.20 11.62 4.28
C PRO A 318 13.81 10.95 4.27
N VAL A 319 13.24 10.73 5.46
CA VAL A 319 11.89 10.17 5.62
C VAL A 319 10.99 11.17 6.34
N TYR A 320 9.77 11.35 5.84
CA TYR A 320 8.71 12.01 6.56
C TYR A 320 7.74 10.95 7.10
N LEU A 321 7.79 10.73 8.41
CA LEU A 321 6.92 9.79 9.12
C LEU A 321 5.80 10.55 9.80
N SER A 322 4.55 10.15 9.60
CA SER A 322 3.41 10.82 10.24
C SER A 322 2.34 9.85 10.73
N HIS A 323 1.60 10.26 11.76
CA HIS A 323 0.50 9.48 12.31
C HIS A 323 -0.55 10.38 12.99
N ALA A 324 -1.83 10.02 12.93
CA ALA A 324 -2.86 10.64 13.75
C ALA A 324 -2.88 10.04 15.17
N VAL A 325 -2.98 10.88 16.19
CA VAL A 325 -2.96 10.42 17.60
C VAL A 325 -4.16 9.51 17.92
N ALA A 326 -5.31 9.82 17.33
CA ALA A 326 -6.56 9.09 17.58
C ALA A 326 -6.80 7.93 16.58
N ASP A 327 -5.78 7.51 15.83
CA ASP A 327 -5.90 6.42 14.84
C ASP A 327 -6.34 5.13 15.54
N ASP A 328 -7.47 4.59 15.10
CA ASP A 328 -8.13 3.40 15.65
C ASP A 328 -8.00 2.15 14.76
N THR A 329 -7.24 2.27 13.67
CA THR A 329 -6.94 1.17 12.74
C THR A 329 -5.49 0.71 12.87
N VAL A 330 -4.57 1.67 12.85
CA VAL A 330 -3.14 1.40 13.08
C VAL A 330 -2.72 2.15 14.34
N PRO A 331 -2.35 1.45 15.43
CA PRO A 331 -1.94 2.11 16.67
C PRO A 331 -0.74 3.04 16.45
N ILE A 332 -0.80 4.27 16.96
CA ILE A 332 0.27 5.27 16.84
C ILE A 332 1.62 4.76 17.38
N GLU A 333 1.59 3.83 18.34
CA GLU A 333 2.80 3.22 18.89
C GLU A 333 3.64 2.49 17.84
N GLN A 334 3.06 2.08 16.74
CA GLN A 334 3.78 1.52 15.59
C GLN A 334 4.74 2.55 14.99
N SER A 335 4.25 3.76 14.70
CA SER A 335 5.10 4.85 14.19
C SER A 335 6.13 5.33 15.24
N ARG A 336 5.74 5.42 16.51
CA ARG A 336 6.66 5.80 17.58
C ARG A 336 7.79 4.78 17.75
N THR A 337 7.48 3.50 17.62
CA THR A 337 8.48 2.43 17.69
C THR A 337 9.38 2.43 16.46
N LEU A 338 8.81 2.60 15.27
CA LEU A 338 9.56 2.72 14.03
C LEU A 338 10.52 3.93 14.07
N LEU A 339 10.03 5.08 14.54
CA LEU A 339 10.84 6.28 14.73
C LEU A 339 12.08 5.99 15.60
N ARG A 340 11.88 5.39 16.78
CA ARG A 340 13.00 5.04 17.68
C ARG A 340 14.00 4.12 17.01
N ARG A 341 13.53 3.03 16.38
CA ARG A 341 14.38 2.07 15.67
C ARG A 341 15.24 2.73 14.60
N TRP A 342 14.63 3.56 13.77
CA TRP A 342 15.36 4.25 12.70
C TRP A 342 16.30 5.34 13.22
N GLN A 343 15.93 6.07 14.30
CA GLN A 343 16.83 7.02 14.95
C GLN A 343 18.05 6.34 15.56
N ASP A 344 17.86 5.19 16.20
CA ASP A 344 18.97 4.39 16.77
C ASP A 344 19.93 3.91 15.67
N LEU A 345 19.43 3.70 14.46
CA LEU A 345 20.21 3.35 13.27
C LEU A 345 20.82 4.57 12.54
N GLY A 346 20.54 5.79 13.00
CA GLY A 346 21.08 7.04 12.44
C GLY A 346 20.33 7.58 11.22
N ALA A 347 19.10 7.15 10.96
CA ALA A 347 18.31 7.64 9.85
C ALA A 347 17.85 9.10 10.02
N ASN A 348 17.70 9.82 8.90
CA ASN A 348 17.20 11.20 8.87
C ASN A 348 15.67 11.22 8.79
N ILE A 349 14.99 11.38 9.93
CA ILE A 349 13.54 11.29 10.05
C ILE A 349 12.94 12.63 10.50
N THR A 350 12.00 13.16 9.71
CA THR A 350 11.03 14.17 10.16
C THR A 350 9.80 13.45 10.67
N TYR A 351 9.43 13.64 11.95
CA TYR A 351 8.25 13.00 12.53
C TYR A 351 7.16 13.98 12.88
N ARG A 352 5.91 13.64 12.57
CA ARG A 352 4.75 14.47 12.87
C ARG A 352 3.58 13.63 13.41
N GLU A 353 3.07 13.98 14.57
CA GLU A 353 1.80 13.50 15.12
C GLU A 353 0.71 14.54 14.85
N TYR A 354 -0.48 14.07 14.45
CA TYR A 354 -1.66 14.91 14.24
C TYR A 354 -2.68 14.64 15.35
N ASP A 355 -2.84 15.62 16.25
CA ASP A 355 -3.87 15.59 17.29
C ASP A 355 -5.20 16.08 16.68
N LEU A 356 -5.95 15.15 16.11
CA LEU A 356 -7.22 15.39 15.46
C LEU A 356 -8.37 15.03 16.38
N PRO A 357 -9.53 15.72 16.30
CA PRO A 357 -10.72 15.34 17.06
C PRO A 357 -11.12 13.90 16.73
N ALA A 358 -11.31 13.08 17.78
CA ALA A 358 -11.74 11.70 17.62
C ALA A 358 -13.19 11.63 17.09
N ILE A 359 -13.40 10.76 16.11
CA ILE A 359 -14.71 10.45 15.52
C ILE A 359 -15.24 9.21 16.24
N PRO A 360 -16.44 9.22 16.83
CA PRO A 360 -16.97 8.09 17.59
C PRO A 360 -17.57 7.00 16.66
N VAL A 361 -16.83 6.64 15.63
CA VAL A 361 -17.18 5.58 14.67
C VAL A 361 -15.93 4.76 14.44
N GLU A 362 -16.01 3.45 14.62
CA GLU A 362 -14.89 2.52 14.45
C GLU A 362 -14.27 2.63 13.06
N GLY A 363 -12.96 2.70 12.98
CA GLY A 363 -12.18 2.83 11.75
C GLY A 363 -12.21 4.22 11.11
N ALA A 364 -12.97 5.18 11.67
CA ALA A 364 -13.11 6.50 11.07
C ALA A 364 -11.94 7.45 11.38
N ASN A 365 -11.07 7.11 12.33
CA ASN A 365 -10.00 7.98 12.80
C ASN A 365 -8.69 7.80 12.01
N HIS A 366 -8.61 6.80 11.16
CA HIS A 366 -7.44 6.50 10.36
C HIS A 366 -7.25 7.48 9.18
N GLN A 367 -8.27 7.64 8.34
CA GLN A 367 -8.18 8.45 7.11
C GLN A 367 -7.97 9.96 7.34
N PRO A 368 -8.51 10.60 8.40
CA PRO A 368 -8.23 12.01 8.68
C PRO A 368 -6.74 12.33 8.82
N GLY A 369 -5.93 11.39 9.33
CA GLY A 369 -4.48 11.54 9.42
C GLY A 369 -3.81 11.68 8.05
N ALA A 370 -4.26 10.93 7.05
CA ALA A 370 -3.77 11.05 5.69
C ALA A 370 -4.05 12.43 5.10
N LEU A 371 -5.27 12.94 5.30
CA LEU A 371 -5.66 14.26 4.79
C LEU A 371 -4.88 15.39 5.47
N ALA A 372 -4.69 15.30 6.80
CA ALA A 372 -3.92 16.30 7.55
C ALA A 372 -2.46 16.35 7.08
N ALA A 373 -1.87 15.20 6.77
CA ALA A 373 -0.48 15.09 6.35
C ALA A 373 -0.16 15.84 5.07
N TYR A 374 -1.11 16.00 4.14
CA TYR A 374 -0.86 16.69 2.86
C TYR A 374 -0.39 18.13 3.03
N ASN A 375 -0.86 18.83 4.07
CA ASN A 375 -0.47 20.23 4.33
C ASN A 375 1.03 20.38 4.63
N ASP A 376 1.65 19.34 5.20
CA ASP A 376 3.06 19.35 5.59
C ASP A 376 3.92 18.60 4.57
N VAL A 377 3.42 17.48 4.03
CA VAL A 377 4.17 16.57 3.14
C VAL A 377 4.37 17.21 1.76
N MET A 378 3.38 17.93 1.22
CA MET A 378 3.53 18.57 -0.10
C MET A 378 4.62 19.63 -0.13
N PRO A 379 4.71 20.57 0.83
CA PRO A 379 5.85 21.49 0.94
C PRO A 379 7.18 20.77 1.17
N TRP A 380 7.20 19.70 1.98
CA TRP A 380 8.40 18.91 2.23
C TRP A 380 8.92 18.27 0.94
N ILE A 381 8.05 17.62 0.14
CA ILE A 381 8.41 17.07 -1.17
C ILE A 381 8.96 18.17 -2.08
N GLY A 382 8.29 19.33 -2.14
CA GLY A 382 8.76 20.49 -2.90
C GLY A 382 10.18 20.92 -2.50
N GLY A 383 10.48 20.94 -1.20
CA GLY A 383 11.82 21.23 -0.68
C GLY A 383 12.88 20.24 -1.16
N LEU A 384 12.57 18.93 -1.17
CA LEU A 384 13.50 17.89 -1.63
C LEU A 384 13.83 18.00 -3.12
N ILE A 385 12.87 18.41 -3.93
CA ILE A 385 13.00 18.50 -5.40
C ILE A 385 13.74 19.79 -5.81
N HIS A 386 13.54 20.91 -5.08
CA HIS A 386 14.12 22.19 -5.43
C HIS A 386 15.53 22.46 -4.89
N THR A 387 16.05 21.61 -3.99
CA THR A 387 17.37 21.76 -3.36
C THR A 387 18.49 20.97 -4.07
N SER A 388 18.29 20.55 -5.31
CA SER A 388 19.27 19.81 -6.12
C SER A 388 20.17 20.71 -6.97
#